data_4cac5d0e7dca26d1ca2b6d4cbceae32e
#
_entry.id   4cac5d0e7dca26d1ca2b6d4cbceae32e
#
_cell.length_a   1.000
_cell.length_b   1.000
_cell.length_c   1.000
_cell.angle_alpha   90.00
_cell.angle_beta   90.00
_cell.angle_gamma   90.00
#
_symmetry.space_group_name_H-M   'P 1'
#
loop_
_entity.id
_entity.type
_entity.pdbx_description
1 polymer ?
#
loop_
_entity_poly.entity_id
_entity_poly.type
_entity_poly.pdbx_seq_one_letter_code
_entity_poly.pdbx_strand_id
1 'polypeptide(L)'
;MRLLVWNDGQVVEATQFRLERPYVMQRIHTLGHKVYNIQRHIEQLRQASITLWGFATLCGAADAERIIIKLLELSRVTPRLSCPVAMRIDCDGALSFEVEPPLYDMGMSLKAKRLVGVGVSMPEFNLLYQSSASIAIDALTQAMASKRGGNVPIYVNSKGNIISHSWNPIFVVYSGRVYTPTAFTSVEYLVAKEAIESLGLELVVRDMPYESLQRVDEVFFVDTMAVTPLVSIGKHRLLSVVTSRITSRMEPTV
;
A
#
# COMPACT_ATOMS: atom_id res chain seq x y z
N MET A 1 23.75 -3.35 -0.82
CA MET A 1 22.83 -2.26 -0.48
C MET A 1 22.84 -2.07 1.03
N ARG A 2 22.81 -0.84 1.51
CA ARG A 2 22.63 -0.51 2.93
C ARG A 2 21.21 -0.01 3.15
N LEU A 3 20.60 -0.36 4.27
CA LEU A 3 19.32 0.22 4.68
C LEU A 3 19.62 1.44 5.56
N LEU A 4 19.35 2.61 5.01
CA LEU A 4 19.65 3.89 5.66
C LEU A 4 18.35 4.65 5.96
N VAL A 5 18.41 5.45 7.01
CA VAL A 5 17.36 6.37 7.42
C VAL A 5 17.92 7.79 7.43
N TRP A 6 17.24 8.70 6.78
CA TRP A 6 17.39 10.14 6.98
C TRP A 6 16.39 10.55 8.08
N ASN A 7 16.89 11.18 9.11
CA ASN A 7 16.09 11.68 10.21
C ASN A 7 16.56 13.09 10.57
N ASP A 8 15.73 14.07 10.32
CA ASP A 8 15.95 15.48 10.65
C ASP A 8 17.37 15.99 10.28
N GLY A 9 17.80 15.74 9.04
CA GLY A 9 19.08 16.16 8.49
C GLY A 9 20.26 15.20 8.71
N GLN A 10 20.10 14.15 9.49
CA GLN A 10 21.12 13.13 9.75
C GLN A 10 20.82 11.82 9.02
N VAL A 11 21.84 11.14 8.55
CA VAL A 11 21.72 9.80 7.94
C VAL A 11 22.35 8.78 8.87
N VAL A 12 21.57 7.78 9.25
CA VAL A 12 21.96 6.69 10.15
C VAL A 12 21.63 5.33 9.53
N GLU A 13 22.25 4.26 10.04
CA GLU A 13 21.84 2.88 9.67
C GLU A 13 20.45 2.58 10.24
N ALA A 14 19.59 1.88 9.46
CA ALA A 14 18.24 1.54 9.90
C ALA A 14 18.19 0.73 11.19
N THR A 15 19.25 -0.06 11.47
CA THR A 15 19.41 -0.82 12.71
C THR A 15 19.61 0.05 13.96
N GLN A 16 20.06 1.29 13.79
CA GLN A 16 20.29 2.27 14.85
C GLN A 16 19.11 3.22 15.06
N PHE A 17 18.19 3.25 14.10
CA PHE A 17 17.00 4.11 14.14
C PHE A 17 15.88 3.44 14.93
N ARG A 18 15.19 4.20 15.77
CA ARG A 18 14.02 3.75 16.53
C ARG A 18 12.91 4.77 16.42
N LEU A 19 11.72 4.28 16.15
CA LEU A 19 10.48 5.07 16.14
C LEU A 19 9.80 4.86 17.49
N GLU A 20 9.93 5.81 18.38
CA GLU A 20 9.38 5.74 19.75
C GLU A 20 8.02 6.41 19.87
N ARG A 21 7.66 7.24 18.90
CA ARG A 21 6.44 8.05 18.91
C ARG A 21 5.42 7.57 17.87
N PRO A 22 4.13 7.83 18.09
CA PRO A 22 3.12 7.61 17.05
C PRO A 22 3.44 8.43 15.79
N TYR A 23 3.25 7.81 14.62
CA TYR A 23 3.52 8.44 13.34
C TYR A 23 2.46 8.06 12.30
N VAL A 24 2.32 8.90 11.29
CA VAL A 24 1.70 8.56 10.01
C VAL A 24 2.77 8.37 8.96
N MET A 25 2.48 7.58 7.94
CA MET A 25 3.44 7.27 6.90
C MET A 25 2.83 7.20 5.52
N GLN A 26 3.70 7.42 4.53
CA GLN A 26 3.51 7.07 3.15
C GLN A 26 4.67 6.18 2.70
N ARG A 27 4.36 5.14 1.92
CA ARG A 27 5.38 4.32 1.29
C ARG A 27 5.48 4.73 -0.17
N ILE A 28 6.65 5.17 -0.59
CA ILE A 28 6.90 5.75 -1.92
C ILE A 28 7.61 4.72 -2.78
N HIS A 29 7.08 4.45 -3.96
CA HIS A 29 7.72 3.58 -4.94
C HIS A 29 8.90 4.30 -5.59
N THR A 30 10.04 3.60 -5.69
CA THR A 30 11.18 4.04 -6.47
C THR A 30 11.69 2.93 -7.39
N LEU A 31 12.25 3.31 -8.54
CA LEU A 31 12.97 2.42 -9.44
C LEU A 31 14.36 3.03 -9.72
N GLY A 32 15.41 2.40 -9.23
CA GLY A 32 16.71 3.03 -9.15
C GLY A 32 16.62 4.32 -8.33
N HIS A 33 16.92 5.44 -8.96
CA HIS A 33 16.83 6.77 -8.33
C HIS A 33 15.59 7.57 -8.81
N LYS A 34 14.70 6.97 -9.59
CA LYS A 34 13.45 7.61 -10.01
C LYS A 34 12.38 7.42 -8.92
N VAL A 35 11.72 8.51 -8.54
CA VAL A 35 10.69 8.56 -7.50
C VAL A 35 9.33 8.74 -8.17
N TYR A 36 8.34 7.94 -7.77
CA TYR A 36 7.01 7.98 -8.37
C TYR A 36 5.98 8.62 -7.45
N ASN A 37 5.06 9.38 -8.04
CA ASN A 37 3.90 9.98 -7.37
C ASN A 37 4.22 10.85 -6.13
N ILE A 38 5.43 11.38 -6.01
CA ILE A 38 5.89 12.10 -4.81
C ILE A 38 4.96 13.24 -4.40
N GLN A 39 4.41 14.00 -5.35
CA GLN A 39 3.48 15.09 -5.07
C GLN A 39 2.21 14.57 -4.38
N ARG A 40 1.66 13.46 -4.85
CA ARG A 40 0.45 12.83 -4.27
C ARG A 40 0.74 12.29 -2.86
N HIS A 41 1.90 11.67 -2.66
CA HIS A 41 2.31 11.15 -1.35
C HIS A 41 2.52 12.27 -0.31
N ILE A 42 3.13 13.37 -0.70
CA ILE A 42 3.31 14.55 0.17
C ILE A 42 1.96 15.14 0.57
N GLU A 43 1.04 15.30 -0.38
CA GLU A 43 -0.30 15.83 -0.06
C GLU A 43 -1.06 14.90 0.90
N GLN A 44 -0.95 13.58 0.71
CA GLN A 44 -1.57 12.62 1.62
C GLN A 44 -0.96 12.65 3.02
N LEU A 45 0.38 12.74 3.13
CA LEU A 45 1.04 12.85 4.42
C LEU A 45 0.64 14.14 5.12
N ARG A 46 0.52 15.24 4.36
CA ARG A 46 0.07 16.54 4.87
C ARG A 46 -1.36 16.47 5.40
N GLN A 47 -2.29 15.88 4.67
CA GLN A 47 -3.67 15.69 5.11
C GLN A 47 -3.75 14.79 6.36
N ALA A 48 -2.94 13.73 6.41
CA ALA A 48 -2.88 12.84 7.56
C ALA A 48 -2.41 13.57 8.82
N SER A 49 -1.34 14.36 8.74
CA SER A 49 -0.81 15.11 9.89
C SER A 49 -1.77 16.21 10.36
N ILE A 50 -2.43 16.91 9.43
CA ILE A 50 -3.48 17.91 9.80
C ILE A 50 -4.64 17.21 10.51
N THR A 51 -5.12 16.10 9.96
CA THR A 51 -6.30 15.41 10.50
C THR A 51 -6.05 14.82 11.88
N LEU A 52 -4.86 14.25 12.12
CA LEU A 52 -4.58 13.53 13.36
C LEU A 52 -3.93 14.43 14.43
N TRP A 53 -3.13 15.41 14.02
CA TRP A 53 -2.32 16.20 14.97
C TRP A 53 -2.47 17.70 14.85
N GLY A 54 -3.26 18.19 13.89
CA GLY A 54 -3.60 19.61 13.76
C GLY A 54 -2.50 20.47 13.13
N PHE A 55 -1.42 19.89 12.58
CA PHE A 55 -0.37 20.64 11.89
C PHE A 55 -0.05 20.03 10.53
N ALA A 56 0.46 20.86 9.61
CA ALA A 56 0.93 20.43 8.29
C ALA A 56 2.45 20.25 8.29
N THR A 57 2.95 19.19 7.62
CA THR A 57 4.38 19.11 7.33
C THR A 57 4.82 20.26 6.41
N LEU A 58 6.01 20.80 6.65
CA LEU A 58 6.61 21.86 5.83
C LEU A 58 7.42 21.29 4.66
N CYS A 59 7.61 19.97 4.60
CA CYS A 59 8.36 19.33 3.52
C CYS A 59 7.57 19.38 2.20
N GLY A 60 8.14 20.02 1.19
CA GLY A 60 7.61 20.03 -0.17
C GLY A 60 8.02 18.80 -0.97
N ALA A 61 7.31 18.53 -2.10
CA ALA A 61 7.61 17.37 -2.95
C ALA A 61 9.05 17.38 -3.50
N ALA A 62 9.55 18.54 -3.93
CA ALA A 62 10.91 18.69 -4.45
C ALA A 62 11.98 18.43 -3.39
N ASP A 63 11.74 18.84 -2.14
CA ASP A 63 12.66 18.56 -1.03
C ASP A 63 12.65 17.08 -0.66
N ALA A 64 11.47 16.47 -0.57
CA ALA A 64 11.31 15.05 -0.31
C ALA A 64 11.98 14.21 -1.40
N GLU A 65 11.77 14.53 -2.67
CA GLU A 65 12.40 13.83 -3.79
C GLU A 65 13.93 13.91 -3.73
N ARG A 66 14.49 15.10 -3.45
CA ARG A 66 15.92 15.30 -3.28
C ARG A 66 16.49 14.47 -2.14
N ILE A 67 15.80 14.42 -0.99
CA ILE A 67 16.21 13.60 0.17
C ILE A 67 16.18 12.12 -0.20
N ILE A 68 15.11 11.65 -0.85
CA ILE A 68 14.95 10.26 -1.29
C ILE A 68 16.07 9.86 -2.24
N ILE A 69 16.31 10.63 -3.31
CA ILE A 69 17.37 10.36 -4.29
C ILE A 69 18.72 10.24 -3.59
N LYS A 70 19.05 11.21 -2.73
CA LYS A 70 20.31 11.19 -1.97
C LYS A 70 20.42 9.96 -1.08
N LEU A 71 19.33 9.56 -0.43
CA LEU A 71 19.31 8.39 0.44
C LEU A 71 19.49 7.08 -0.35
N LEU A 72 18.86 6.97 -1.55
CA LEU A 72 19.02 5.84 -2.46
C LEU A 72 20.46 5.70 -2.98
N GLU A 73 21.11 6.82 -3.33
CA GLU A 73 22.52 6.87 -3.72
C GLU A 73 23.44 6.36 -2.60
N LEU A 74 23.28 6.89 -1.38
CA LEU A 74 24.04 6.46 -0.21
C LEU A 74 23.81 5.00 0.15
N SER A 75 22.57 4.52 -0.08
CA SER A 75 22.18 3.12 0.11
C SER A 75 22.71 2.19 -0.98
N ARG A 76 23.31 2.74 -2.05
CA ARG A 76 23.83 2.01 -3.22
C ARG A 76 22.74 1.19 -3.92
N VAL A 77 21.56 1.79 -4.11
CA VAL A 77 20.49 1.18 -4.88
C VAL A 77 20.86 1.19 -6.37
N THR A 78 20.73 0.05 -7.03
CA THR A 78 21.05 -0.07 -8.46
C THR A 78 19.90 0.46 -9.34
N PRO A 79 20.17 0.90 -10.59
CA PRO A 79 19.15 1.49 -11.46
C PRO A 79 17.92 0.64 -11.75
N ARG A 80 18.03 -0.68 -11.64
CA ARG A 80 16.92 -1.61 -11.92
C ARG A 80 16.20 -2.10 -10.68
N LEU A 81 16.61 -1.67 -9.51
CA LEU A 81 16.06 -2.16 -8.26
C LEU A 81 14.88 -1.29 -7.81
N SER A 82 13.72 -1.92 -7.62
CA SER A 82 12.56 -1.28 -7.01
C SER A 82 12.68 -1.37 -5.50
N CYS A 83 12.80 -0.21 -4.84
CA CYS A 83 12.84 -0.10 -3.39
C CYS A 83 11.70 0.78 -2.90
N PRO A 84 10.96 0.36 -1.87
CA PRO A 84 10.09 1.30 -1.18
C PRO A 84 10.92 2.25 -0.31
N VAL A 85 10.49 3.50 -0.24
CA VAL A 85 10.98 4.46 0.74
C VAL A 85 9.82 4.86 1.65
N ALA A 86 9.91 4.51 2.93
CA ALA A 86 8.93 4.92 3.91
C ALA A 86 9.23 6.35 4.36
N MET A 87 8.28 7.25 4.12
CA MET A 87 8.30 8.62 4.61
C MET A 87 7.34 8.74 5.78
N ARG A 88 7.82 9.21 6.93
CA ARG A 88 7.03 9.28 8.17
C ARG A 88 7.12 10.66 8.76
N ILE A 89 6.02 11.08 9.39
CA ILE A 89 5.98 12.24 10.27
C ILE A 89 5.39 11.81 11.60
N ASP A 90 6.07 12.09 12.68
CA ASP A 90 5.61 11.75 14.02
C ASP A 90 4.67 12.82 14.60
N CYS A 91 4.11 12.55 15.77
CA CYS A 91 3.16 13.45 16.43
C CYS A 91 3.78 14.78 16.91
N ASP A 92 5.10 14.92 16.90
CA ASP A 92 5.81 16.17 17.22
C ASP A 92 6.32 16.89 15.96
N GLY A 93 6.08 16.34 14.78
CA GLY A 93 6.44 16.91 13.49
C GLY A 93 7.82 16.50 12.96
N ALA A 94 8.53 15.60 13.64
CA ALA A 94 9.79 15.09 13.12
C ALA A 94 9.58 14.20 11.89
N LEU A 95 10.33 14.52 10.83
CA LEU A 95 10.23 13.86 9.54
C LEU A 95 11.37 12.86 9.35
N SER A 96 11.05 11.65 8.91
CA SER A 96 12.05 10.63 8.58
C SER A 96 11.76 9.94 7.26
N PHE A 97 12.82 9.52 6.56
CA PHE A 97 12.79 8.73 5.35
C PHE A 97 13.65 7.49 5.54
N GLU A 98 13.11 6.32 5.25
CA GLU A 98 13.81 5.05 5.39
C GLU A 98 13.77 4.27 4.08
N VAL A 99 14.93 3.83 3.57
CA VAL A 99 14.99 2.88 2.46
C VAL A 99 14.67 1.49 3.01
N GLU A 100 13.56 0.93 2.57
CA GLU A 100 13.17 -0.43 2.93
C GLU A 100 13.82 -1.47 2.01
N PRO A 101 13.86 -2.76 2.41
CA PRO A 101 14.39 -3.82 1.56
C PRO A 101 13.67 -3.88 0.21
N PRO A 102 14.40 -4.12 -0.90
CA PRO A 102 13.79 -4.26 -2.21
C PRO A 102 12.87 -5.46 -2.24
N LEU A 103 11.73 -5.28 -2.88
CA LEU A 103 10.75 -6.35 -3.05
C LEU A 103 10.86 -7.01 -4.43
N TYR A 104 11.36 -6.28 -5.43
CA TYR A 104 11.40 -6.68 -6.84
C TYR A 104 12.61 -6.10 -7.57
N ASP A 105 12.99 -6.77 -8.66
CA ASP A 105 14.10 -6.32 -9.51
C ASP A 105 13.69 -5.22 -10.50
N MET A 106 12.40 -5.06 -10.79
CA MET A 106 11.90 -4.01 -11.69
C MET A 106 10.41 -3.73 -11.44
N GLY A 107 10.02 -2.46 -11.47
CA GLY A 107 8.65 -1.97 -11.60
C GLY A 107 7.68 -2.43 -10.52
N MET A 108 6.39 -2.23 -10.78
CA MET A 108 5.33 -2.87 -9.99
C MET A 108 5.22 -4.34 -10.40
N SER A 109 5.18 -5.22 -9.42
CA SER A 109 5.15 -6.65 -9.67
C SER A 109 3.85 -7.29 -9.24
N LEU A 110 3.42 -8.26 -10.04
CA LEU A 110 2.40 -9.20 -9.62
C LEU A 110 3.04 -10.18 -8.64
N LYS A 111 2.58 -10.22 -7.39
CA LYS A 111 3.13 -11.16 -6.39
C LYS A 111 2.82 -12.60 -6.82
N ALA A 112 3.83 -13.35 -7.24
CA ALA A 112 3.70 -14.73 -7.73
C ALA A 112 3.44 -15.76 -6.63
N LYS A 113 3.25 -15.37 -5.37
CA LYS A 113 2.99 -16.29 -4.27
C LYS A 113 1.54 -16.79 -4.31
N ARG A 114 1.33 -18.03 -3.88
CA ARG A 114 -0.03 -18.58 -3.66
C ARG A 114 -0.66 -17.92 -2.44
N LEU A 115 -1.42 -16.87 -2.67
CA LEU A 115 -2.02 -16.04 -1.64
C LEU A 115 -3.48 -16.45 -1.45
N VAL A 116 -3.79 -16.90 -0.23
CA VAL A 116 -5.11 -17.38 0.18
C VAL A 116 -5.74 -16.33 1.07
N GLY A 117 -6.87 -15.78 0.62
CA GLY A 117 -7.66 -14.81 1.39
C GLY A 117 -8.49 -15.47 2.49
N VAL A 118 -8.51 -14.87 3.66
CA VAL A 118 -9.33 -15.29 4.79
C VAL A 118 -10.00 -14.10 5.44
N GLY A 119 -11.32 -14.21 5.66
CA GLY A 119 -12.07 -13.19 6.39
C GLY A 119 -11.62 -13.09 7.83
N VAL A 120 -11.28 -11.88 8.27
CA VAL A 120 -10.92 -11.54 9.64
C VAL A 120 -11.89 -10.48 10.14
N SER A 121 -12.71 -10.85 11.10
CA SER A 121 -13.63 -9.91 11.73
C SER A 121 -12.85 -8.99 12.66
N MET A 122 -12.98 -7.68 12.43
CA MET A 122 -12.35 -6.64 13.21
C MET A 122 -13.35 -5.57 13.57
N PRO A 123 -13.24 -4.94 14.74
CA PRO A 123 -13.94 -3.69 15.01
C PRO A 123 -13.64 -2.66 13.92
N GLU A 124 -14.62 -1.83 13.59
CA GLU A 124 -14.40 -0.72 12.67
C GLU A 124 -13.49 0.32 13.36
N PHE A 125 -12.23 0.34 12.95
CA PHE A 125 -11.34 1.44 13.25
C PHE A 125 -11.42 2.43 12.09
N ASN A 126 -11.71 3.68 12.39
CA ASN A 126 -11.71 4.73 11.38
C ASN A 126 -10.27 5.16 11.05
N LEU A 127 -9.48 4.21 10.55
CA LEU A 127 -8.11 4.45 10.12
C LEU A 127 -8.12 4.94 8.68
N LEU A 128 -8.11 6.25 8.51
CA LEU A 128 -8.08 6.88 7.18
C LEU A 128 -6.70 6.85 6.54
N TYR A 129 -5.64 6.72 7.35
CA TYR A 129 -4.25 6.82 6.91
C TYR A 129 -3.39 5.69 7.47
N GLN A 130 -2.35 5.32 6.72
CA GLN A 130 -1.35 4.40 7.22
C GLN A 130 -0.55 5.05 8.37
N SER A 131 -0.43 4.33 9.49
CA SER A 131 0.17 4.84 10.72
C SER A 131 0.78 3.72 11.54
N SER A 132 1.47 4.06 12.62
CA SER A 132 1.96 3.08 13.59
C SER A 132 0.83 2.18 14.13
N ALA A 133 -0.38 2.72 14.32
CA ALA A 133 -1.54 1.95 14.76
C ALA A 133 -2.01 0.97 13.67
N SER A 134 -2.09 1.41 12.41
CA SER A 134 -2.51 0.52 11.31
C SER A 134 -1.54 -0.63 11.10
N ILE A 135 -0.23 -0.40 11.23
CA ILE A 135 0.81 -1.43 11.12
C ILE A 135 0.63 -2.51 12.22
N ALA A 136 0.32 -2.09 13.45
CA ALA A 136 0.07 -3.02 14.55
C ALA A 136 -1.19 -3.86 14.29
N ILE A 137 -2.26 -3.24 13.76
CA ILE A 137 -3.50 -3.93 13.38
C ILE A 137 -3.25 -4.90 12.22
N ASP A 138 -2.50 -4.49 11.19
CA ASP A 138 -2.15 -5.35 10.06
C ASP A 138 -1.34 -6.58 10.52
N ALA A 139 -0.39 -6.40 11.44
CA ALA A 139 0.38 -7.52 12.02
C ALA A 139 -0.52 -8.49 12.81
N LEU A 140 -1.45 -7.98 13.61
CA LEU A 140 -2.40 -8.79 14.37
C LEU A 140 -3.33 -9.58 13.44
N THR A 141 -3.92 -8.93 12.44
CA THR A 141 -4.85 -9.56 11.50
C THR A 141 -4.15 -10.57 10.60
N GLN A 142 -2.89 -10.32 10.23
CA GLN A 142 -2.05 -11.28 9.52
C GLN A 142 -1.83 -12.56 10.35
N ALA A 143 -1.58 -12.42 11.65
CA ALA A 143 -1.46 -13.56 12.55
C ALA A 143 -2.78 -14.32 12.69
N MET A 144 -3.93 -13.62 12.74
CA MET A 144 -5.27 -14.23 12.76
C MET A 144 -5.58 -14.98 11.47
N ALA A 145 -5.26 -14.41 10.31
CA ALA A 145 -5.42 -15.06 9.01
C ALA A 145 -4.59 -16.34 8.92
N SER A 146 -3.34 -16.29 9.36
CA SER A 146 -2.43 -17.45 9.39
C SER A 146 -2.97 -18.60 10.22
N LYS A 147 -3.56 -18.32 11.39
CA LYS A 147 -4.22 -19.33 12.25
C LYS A 147 -5.45 -19.96 11.61
N ARG A 148 -6.08 -19.28 10.66
CA ARG A 148 -7.26 -19.76 9.91
C ARG A 148 -6.90 -20.45 8.58
N GLY A 149 -5.60 -20.69 8.32
CA GLY A 149 -5.11 -21.36 7.12
C GLY A 149 -5.01 -20.47 5.88
N GLY A 150 -5.08 -19.16 6.04
CA GLY A 150 -4.81 -18.18 4.99
C GLY A 150 -3.52 -17.41 5.23
N ASN A 151 -3.15 -16.59 4.28
CA ASN A 151 -1.97 -15.73 4.39
C ASN A 151 -2.23 -14.27 3.96
N VAL A 152 -3.49 -13.94 3.64
CA VAL A 152 -3.92 -12.56 3.39
C VAL A 152 -5.23 -12.31 4.14
N PRO A 153 -5.26 -11.39 5.11
CA PRO A 153 -6.49 -11.02 5.79
C PRO A 153 -7.40 -10.20 4.86
N ILE A 154 -8.68 -10.55 4.82
CA ILE A 154 -9.74 -9.73 4.26
C ILE A 154 -10.54 -9.21 5.45
N TYR A 155 -10.50 -7.92 5.67
CA TYR A 155 -11.16 -7.30 6.82
C TYR A 155 -12.68 -7.32 6.63
N VAL A 156 -13.40 -7.72 7.68
CA VAL A 156 -14.86 -7.84 7.67
C VAL A 156 -15.42 -7.12 8.88
N ASN A 157 -16.38 -6.22 8.67
CA ASN A 157 -17.03 -5.48 9.74
C ASN A 157 -18.12 -6.31 10.45
N SER A 158 -18.73 -5.73 11.47
CA SER A 158 -19.80 -6.37 12.26
C SER A 158 -21.06 -6.72 11.45
N LYS A 159 -21.26 -6.08 10.30
CA LYS A 159 -22.37 -6.37 9.36
C LYS A 159 -22.03 -7.46 8.34
N GLY A 160 -20.81 -8.02 8.38
CA GLY A 160 -20.36 -9.01 7.41
C GLY A 160 -19.84 -8.42 6.10
N ASN A 161 -19.72 -7.09 5.97
CA ASN A 161 -19.20 -6.44 4.77
C ASN A 161 -17.68 -6.32 4.80
N ILE A 162 -17.08 -6.36 3.62
CA ILE A 162 -15.65 -6.16 3.42
C ILE A 162 -15.30 -4.71 3.75
N ILE A 163 -14.23 -4.53 4.51
CA ILE A 163 -13.58 -3.22 4.74
C ILE A 163 -12.36 -3.14 3.85
N SER A 164 -12.19 -2.01 3.18
CA SER A 164 -10.99 -1.65 2.42
C SER A 164 -10.18 -0.60 3.18
N HIS A 165 -8.86 -0.62 3.02
CA HIS A 165 -7.98 0.39 3.59
C HIS A 165 -7.32 1.22 2.49
N SER A 166 -7.08 2.50 2.75
CA SER A 166 -6.54 3.42 1.76
C SER A 166 -5.13 3.02 1.27
N TRP A 167 -4.29 2.47 2.15
CA TRP A 167 -2.91 2.04 1.85
C TRP A 167 -2.79 0.65 1.23
N ASN A 168 -3.90 -0.10 1.15
CA ASN A 168 -3.97 -1.43 0.53
C ASN A 168 -5.41 -1.74 0.08
N PRO A 169 -5.98 -0.93 -0.84
CA PRO A 169 -7.35 -1.10 -1.28
C PRO A 169 -7.59 -2.45 -1.93
N ILE A 170 -8.75 -3.05 -1.62
CA ILE A 170 -9.21 -4.30 -2.22
C ILE A 170 -10.10 -4.02 -3.43
N PHE A 171 -9.88 -4.81 -4.48
CA PHE A 171 -10.66 -4.81 -5.71
C PHE A 171 -11.16 -6.22 -6.02
N VAL A 172 -12.33 -6.29 -6.61
CA VAL A 172 -13.00 -7.55 -6.95
C VAL A 172 -13.47 -7.48 -8.40
N VAL A 173 -13.12 -8.48 -9.18
CA VAL A 173 -13.62 -8.62 -10.56
C VAL A 173 -14.79 -9.58 -10.58
N TYR A 174 -15.90 -9.14 -11.15
CA TYR A 174 -17.08 -9.96 -11.36
C TYR A 174 -17.85 -9.52 -12.60
N SER A 175 -18.18 -10.45 -13.49
CA SER A 175 -18.93 -10.20 -14.73
C SER A 175 -18.37 -9.05 -15.56
N GLY A 176 -17.04 -8.98 -15.71
CA GLY A 176 -16.34 -7.98 -16.54
C GLY A 176 -16.25 -6.57 -15.94
N ARG A 177 -16.67 -6.37 -14.71
CA ARG A 177 -16.56 -5.10 -13.97
C ARG A 177 -15.63 -5.25 -12.79
N VAL A 178 -15.09 -4.14 -12.33
CA VAL A 178 -14.27 -4.08 -11.11
C VAL A 178 -15.05 -3.38 -10.01
N TYR A 179 -15.05 -3.96 -8.83
CA TYR A 179 -15.76 -3.46 -7.66
C TYR A 179 -14.79 -3.17 -6.54
N THR A 180 -15.12 -2.19 -5.70
CA THR A 180 -14.41 -1.89 -4.45
C THR A 180 -15.39 -1.42 -3.38
N PRO A 181 -15.19 -1.76 -2.10
CA PRO A 181 -16.09 -1.31 -1.04
C PRO A 181 -16.10 0.21 -0.83
N THR A 182 -14.95 0.86 -1.06
CA THR A 182 -14.74 2.27 -0.72
C THR A 182 -13.88 2.96 -1.76
N ALA A 183 -14.22 4.19 -2.10
CA ALA A 183 -13.35 5.08 -2.88
C ALA A 183 -12.40 5.84 -1.94
N PHE A 184 -11.14 5.96 -2.34
CA PHE A 184 -10.12 6.68 -1.60
C PHE A 184 -9.46 7.75 -2.47
N THR A 185 -8.75 8.65 -1.81
CA THR A 185 -7.84 9.62 -2.46
C THR A 185 -6.38 9.17 -2.39
N SER A 186 -6.12 7.95 -1.89
CA SER A 186 -4.78 7.40 -1.75
C SER A 186 -4.12 7.14 -3.10
N VAL A 187 -2.80 7.18 -3.13
CA VAL A 187 -2.02 6.95 -4.35
C VAL A 187 -2.31 5.56 -4.90
N GLU A 188 -2.37 4.55 -4.05
CA GLU A 188 -2.64 3.16 -4.39
C GLU A 188 -4.00 3.01 -5.09
N TYR A 189 -5.02 3.67 -4.54
CA TYR A 189 -6.36 3.65 -5.12
C TYR A 189 -6.42 4.40 -6.45
N LEU A 190 -5.83 5.60 -6.52
CA LEU A 190 -5.88 6.44 -7.73
C LEU A 190 -5.12 5.79 -8.88
N VAL A 191 -3.94 5.23 -8.64
CA VAL A 191 -3.16 4.52 -9.67
C VAL A 191 -3.91 3.27 -10.16
N ALA A 192 -4.53 2.51 -9.26
CA ALA A 192 -5.36 1.37 -9.63
C ALA A 192 -6.59 1.81 -10.46
N LYS A 193 -7.28 2.86 -10.04
CA LYS A 193 -8.43 3.42 -10.76
C LYS A 193 -8.04 3.86 -12.17
N GLU A 194 -6.97 4.64 -12.32
CA GLU A 194 -6.44 5.08 -13.62
C GLU A 194 -6.11 3.89 -14.53
N ALA A 195 -5.50 2.83 -13.99
CA ALA A 195 -5.20 1.61 -14.74
C ALA A 195 -6.48 0.86 -15.18
N ILE A 196 -7.46 0.72 -14.30
CA ILE A 196 -8.76 0.08 -14.58
C ILE A 196 -9.48 0.83 -15.70
N GLU A 197 -9.61 2.15 -15.57
CA GLU A 197 -10.29 3.03 -16.55
C GLU A 197 -9.56 3.03 -17.90
N SER A 198 -8.21 3.00 -17.92
CA SER A 198 -7.40 2.92 -19.15
C SER A 198 -7.63 1.63 -19.96
N LEU A 199 -8.11 0.58 -19.30
CA LEU A 199 -8.50 -0.69 -19.94
C LEU A 199 -9.96 -0.71 -20.41
N GLY A 200 -10.70 0.40 -20.24
CA GLY A 200 -12.12 0.48 -20.55
C GLY A 200 -13.01 -0.31 -19.60
N LEU A 201 -12.51 -0.65 -18.41
CA LEU A 201 -13.26 -1.35 -17.38
C LEU A 201 -14.02 -0.37 -16.49
N GLU A 202 -15.24 -0.74 -16.11
CA GLU A 202 -16.05 0.03 -15.16
C GLU A 202 -15.60 -0.27 -13.72
N LEU A 203 -15.29 0.78 -12.96
CA LEU A 203 -15.03 0.69 -11.52
C LEU A 203 -16.28 1.10 -10.75
N VAL A 204 -16.86 0.18 -10.00
CA VAL A 204 -18.09 0.38 -9.22
C VAL A 204 -17.76 0.38 -7.72
N VAL A 205 -18.13 1.45 -7.03
CA VAL A 205 -17.99 1.55 -5.56
C VAL A 205 -19.30 1.14 -4.91
N ARG A 206 -19.28 0.08 -4.10
CA ARG A 206 -20.45 -0.38 -3.34
C ARG A 206 -20.07 -1.27 -2.18
N ASP A 207 -20.92 -1.31 -1.15
CA ASP A 207 -20.79 -2.30 -0.07
C ASP A 207 -20.80 -3.73 -0.63
N MET A 208 -19.95 -4.57 -0.08
CA MET A 208 -19.75 -5.94 -0.53
C MET A 208 -19.75 -6.90 0.67
N PRO A 209 -20.74 -7.79 0.78
CA PRO A 209 -20.71 -8.86 1.76
C PRO A 209 -19.53 -9.81 1.50
N TYR A 210 -18.81 -10.21 2.56
CA TYR A 210 -17.69 -11.15 2.43
C TYR A 210 -18.10 -12.46 1.76
N GLU A 211 -19.30 -12.96 2.03
CA GLU A 211 -19.83 -14.18 1.44
C GLU A 211 -19.96 -14.11 -0.09
N SER A 212 -20.14 -12.90 -0.66
CA SER A 212 -20.21 -12.71 -2.11
C SER A 212 -18.91 -13.08 -2.83
N LEU A 213 -17.78 -13.08 -2.13
CA LEU A 213 -16.48 -13.46 -2.68
C LEU A 213 -16.39 -14.93 -3.11
N GLN A 214 -17.36 -15.77 -2.72
CA GLN A 214 -17.44 -17.16 -3.19
C GLN A 214 -17.95 -17.29 -4.64
N ARG A 215 -18.30 -16.17 -5.31
CA ARG A 215 -18.91 -16.16 -6.66
C ARG A 215 -18.21 -15.22 -7.63
N VAL A 216 -17.11 -14.61 -7.23
CA VAL A 216 -16.38 -13.63 -8.03
C VAL A 216 -15.26 -14.28 -8.85
N ASP A 217 -14.82 -13.60 -9.90
CA ASP A 217 -13.79 -14.12 -10.79
C ASP A 217 -12.40 -13.91 -10.24
N GLU A 218 -12.11 -12.71 -9.72
CA GLU A 218 -10.81 -12.32 -9.19
C GLU A 218 -10.95 -11.42 -7.96
N VAL A 219 -9.97 -11.51 -7.05
CA VAL A 219 -9.79 -10.58 -5.92
C VAL A 219 -8.32 -10.21 -5.84
N PHE A 220 -8.05 -8.92 -5.74
CA PHE A 220 -6.68 -8.43 -5.59
C PHE A 220 -6.62 -7.20 -4.68
N PHE A 221 -5.43 -6.99 -4.13
CA PHE A 221 -5.08 -5.80 -3.39
C PHE A 221 -4.02 -5.00 -4.14
N VAL A 222 -3.98 -3.69 -3.88
CA VAL A 222 -2.96 -2.81 -4.43
C VAL A 222 -2.23 -2.12 -3.30
N ASP A 223 -0.95 -2.32 -3.22
CA ASP A 223 -0.06 -1.50 -2.40
C ASP A 223 0.86 -0.65 -3.30
N THR A 224 1.68 0.20 -2.71
CA THR A 224 2.58 1.09 -3.47
C THR A 224 3.53 0.34 -4.40
N MET A 225 3.91 -0.89 -4.04
CA MET A 225 4.95 -1.65 -4.75
C MET A 225 4.41 -2.76 -5.63
N ALA A 226 3.17 -3.21 -5.40
CA ALA A 226 2.67 -4.40 -6.06
C ALA A 226 1.15 -4.50 -6.12
N VAL A 227 0.69 -5.27 -7.09
CA VAL A 227 -0.65 -5.85 -7.10
C VAL A 227 -0.58 -7.26 -6.54
N THR A 228 -1.44 -7.56 -5.60
CA THR A 228 -1.47 -8.82 -4.86
C THR A 228 -2.74 -9.60 -5.20
N PRO A 229 -2.73 -10.48 -6.23
CA PRO A 229 -3.87 -11.33 -6.55
C PRO A 229 -4.03 -12.45 -5.53
N LEU A 230 -5.26 -12.76 -5.16
CA LEU A 230 -5.57 -13.97 -4.40
C LEU A 230 -5.77 -15.16 -5.35
N VAL A 231 -5.28 -16.33 -4.97
CA VAL A 231 -5.51 -17.58 -5.72
C VAL A 231 -6.75 -18.32 -5.24
N SER A 232 -7.19 -18.05 -4.01
CA SER A 232 -8.41 -18.63 -3.48
C SER A 232 -8.93 -17.90 -2.22
N ILE A 233 -10.22 -18.07 -1.95
CA ILE A 233 -10.86 -17.70 -0.70
C ILE A 233 -11.63 -18.93 -0.23
N GLY A 234 -11.19 -19.53 0.87
CA GLY A 234 -11.67 -20.84 1.30
C GLY A 234 -11.45 -21.90 0.20
N LYS A 235 -12.55 -22.54 -0.26
CA LYS A 235 -12.51 -23.54 -1.35
C LYS A 235 -12.66 -22.92 -2.76
N HIS A 236 -13.06 -21.65 -2.86
CA HIS A 236 -13.27 -20.97 -4.12
C HIS A 236 -11.92 -20.55 -4.72
N ARG A 237 -11.66 -21.02 -5.96
CA ARG A 237 -10.47 -20.65 -6.72
C ARG A 237 -10.73 -19.37 -7.52
N LEU A 238 -9.75 -18.49 -7.54
CA LEU A 238 -9.80 -17.21 -8.23
C LEU A 238 -8.85 -17.22 -9.44
N LEU A 239 -9.22 -16.45 -10.44
CA LEU A 239 -8.40 -16.13 -11.61
C LEU A 239 -7.52 -14.90 -11.32
N SER A 240 -6.66 -14.52 -12.29
CA SER A 240 -5.85 -13.30 -12.24
C SER A 240 -5.61 -12.69 -13.63
N VAL A 241 -6.53 -12.92 -14.56
CA VAL A 241 -6.40 -12.46 -15.95
C VAL A 241 -6.56 -10.94 -16.06
N VAL A 242 -7.64 -10.42 -15.48
CA VAL A 242 -7.92 -8.97 -15.46
C VAL A 242 -6.90 -8.27 -14.58
N THR A 243 -6.61 -8.83 -13.42
CA THR A 243 -5.59 -8.32 -12.49
C THR A 243 -4.22 -8.16 -13.17
N SER A 244 -3.78 -9.15 -13.96
CA SER A 244 -2.52 -9.08 -14.71
C SER A 244 -2.51 -7.94 -15.72
N ARG A 245 -3.63 -7.70 -16.42
CA ARG A 245 -3.77 -6.57 -17.35
C ARG A 245 -3.75 -5.23 -16.63
N ILE A 246 -4.40 -5.11 -15.47
CA ILE A 246 -4.37 -3.91 -14.63
C ILE A 246 -2.93 -3.65 -14.18
N THR A 247 -2.23 -4.68 -13.67
CA THR A 247 -0.84 -4.57 -13.21
C THR A 247 0.08 -4.01 -14.29
N SER A 248 -0.02 -4.52 -15.53
CA SER A 248 0.81 -4.04 -16.64
C SER A 248 0.56 -2.57 -17.04
N ARG A 249 -0.59 -2.00 -16.64
CA ARG A 249 -0.88 -0.57 -16.81
C ARG A 249 -0.40 0.29 -15.66
N MET A 250 -0.16 -0.33 -14.51
CA MET A 250 0.38 0.35 -13.32
C MET A 250 1.91 0.34 -13.30
N GLU A 251 2.55 -0.54 -14.07
CA GLU A 251 4.01 -0.62 -14.10
C GLU A 251 4.61 0.72 -14.55
N PRO A 252 5.54 1.28 -13.77
CA PRO A 252 6.26 2.46 -14.19
C PRO A 252 7.05 2.13 -15.46
N THR A 253 6.78 2.86 -16.52
CA THR A 253 7.61 2.79 -17.73
C THR A 253 9.00 3.31 -17.43
N VAL A 254 10.00 2.50 -17.72
CA VAL A 254 11.42 2.84 -17.59
C VAL A 254 11.80 3.94 -18.58
#